data_d8da82de44e76a4bfa69023a44572c33
#
_entry.id   d8da82de44e76a4bfa69023a44572c33
#
_cell.length_a   1.000
_cell.length_b   1.000
_cell.length_c   1.000
_cell.angle_alpha   90.00
_cell.angle_beta   90.00
_cell.angle_gamma   90.00
#
_symmetry.space_group_name_H-M   'P 1'
#
loop_
_entity.id
_entity.type
_entity.pdbx_description
1 polymer ?
#
loop_
_entity_poly.entity_id
_entity_poly.type
_entity_poly.pdbx_seq_one_letter_code
_entity_poly.pdbx_strand_id
1 'polypeptide(L)'
;MASSETGSKLSIIRIVQVPLRESDKDHPLSQQDILRLMESKYGMVVSRKSISRNLLRLKEAGLPVMCREVPRMVNGKEAPLSLDWYWDHVLSPQDLKTVIDLLYFSHLPAGQIRQLAEKLKRLQCRSFEDGKEGIRNLPLPQNLPDVRETLVLLSQALCEKRQISFYYDHYEVDGKRHHGVSPSGEARCYIVHPFQVIASDDRYCLLCNVEGREDISYFFVDRMADIMLLSAPARGQKSLAGADASAKLDELLVADRDIYTGNPVEITFEADVRLLTDIQTDFGKRARLISASPDKVTMEVTLPQAAMKAW
;
A
#
# COMPACT_ATOMS: atom_id res chain seq x y z
N MET A 1 -52.97 2.32 -4.01
CA MET A 1 -52.49 0.93 -3.77
C MET A 1 -51.08 0.63 -4.32
N ALA A 2 -50.39 1.58 -4.91
CA ALA A 2 -49.01 1.39 -5.42
C ALA A 2 -47.89 1.48 -4.36
N SER A 3 -48.18 1.92 -3.13
CA SER A 3 -47.14 2.15 -2.10
C SER A 3 -46.70 0.89 -1.32
N SER A 4 -47.43 -0.22 -1.38
CA SER A 4 -47.10 -1.42 -0.59
C SER A 4 -46.04 -2.32 -1.23
N GLU A 5 -46.00 -2.39 -2.56
CA GLU A 5 -44.99 -3.22 -3.27
C GLU A 5 -43.62 -2.57 -3.28
N THR A 6 -43.54 -1.24 -3.43
CA THR A 6 -42.27 -0.48 -3.35
C THR A 6 -41.67 -0.57 -1.95
N GLY A 7 -42.49 -0.56 -0.92
CA GLY A 7 -42.09 -0.75 0.48
C GLY A 7 -41.54 -2.14 0.77
N SER A 8 -42.10 -3.19 0.15
CA SER A 8 -41.62 -4.58 0.35
C SER A 8 -40.22 -4.81 -0.30
N LYS A 9 -40.02 -4.35 -1.51
CA LYS A 9 -38.73 -4.47 -2.21
C LYS A 9 -37.61 -3.64 -1.52
N LEU A 10 -37.93 -2.45 -1.05
CA LEU A 10 -37.00 -1.60 -0.32
C LEU A 10 -36.65 -2.19 1.05
N SER A 11 -37.59 -2.91 1.69
CA SER A 11 -37.31 -3.51 3.00
C SER A 11 -36.22 -4.55 2.98
N ILE A 12 -36.11 -5.38 1.92
CA ILE A 12 -35.02 -6.37 1.83
C ILE A 12 -33.66 -5.71 1.67
N ILE A 13 -33.58 -4.62 0.88
CA ILE A 13 -32.35 -3.85 0.74
C ILE A 13 -31.90 -3.30 2.10
N ARG A 14 -32.83 -2.75 2.88
CA ARG A 14 -32.53 -2.24 4.23
C ARG A 14 -32.15 -3.34 5.22
N ILE A 15 -32.77 -4.52 5.11
CA ILE A 15 -32.41 -5.69 5.92
C ILE A 15 -30.96 -6.15 5.62
N VAL A 16 -30.46 -6.00 4.38
CA VAL A 16 -29.06 -6.21 4.04
C VAL A 16 -28.16 -5.12 4.61
N GLN A 17 -28.58 -3.85 4.46
CA GLN A 17 -27.77 -2.70 4.88
C GLN A 17 -27.55 -2.61 6.39
N VAL A 18 -28.49 -3.12 7.19
CA VAL A 18 -28.35 -3.07 8.66
C VAL A 18 -27.18 -3.93 9.13
N PRO A 19 -27.11 -5.26 8.87
CA PRO A 19 -25.96 -6.04 9.30
C PRO A 19 -24.67 -5.58 8.62
N LEU A 20 -24.68 -5.24 7.34
CA LEU A 20 -23.50 -4.71 6.64
C LEU A 20 -22.88 -3.49 7.31
N ARG A 21 -23.66 -2.58 7.87
CA ARG A 21 -23.18 -1.32 8.42
C ARG A 21 -23.05 -1.30 9.93
N GLU A 22 -23.76 -2.14 10.61
CA GLU A 22 -23.95 -2.06 12.06
C GLU A 22 -23.44 -3.30 12.79
N SER A 23 -22.89 -4.31 12.07
CA SER A 23 -22.43 -5.53 12.72
C SER A 23 -21.15 -6.08 12.09
N ASP A 24 -20.44 -6.81 12.91
CA ASP A 24 -19.33 -7.70 12.58
C ASP A 24 -19.38 -8.92 13.51
N LYS A 25 -18.38 -9.79 13.42
CA LYS A 25 -18.31 -11.01 14.24
C LYS A 25 -18.26 -10.72 15.75
N ASP A 26 -17.62 -9.61 16.14
CA ASP A 26 -17.45 -9.22 17.54
C ASP A 26 -18.64 -8.39 18.06
N HIS A 27 -19.41 -7.77 17.15
CA HIS A 27 -20.60 -6.96 17.44
C HIS A 27 -21.83 -7.47 16.67
N PRO A 28 -22.30 -8.69 16.97
CA PRO A 28 -23.48 -9.24 16.31
C PRO A 28 -24.76 -8.56 16.78
N LEU A 29 -25.77 -8.57 15.93
CA LEU A 29 -27.08 -7.98 16.20
C LEU A 29 -28.11 -9.05 16.53
N SER A 30 -28.90 -8.81 17.57
CA SER A 30 -30.12 -9.58 17.79
C SER A 30 -31.19 -9.17 16.77
N GLN A 31 -32.19 -10.03 16.54
CA GLN A 31 -33.34 -9.68 15.70
C GLN A 31 -34.07 -8.43 16.21
N GLN A 32 -34.01 -8.17 17.51
CA GLN A 32 -34.65 -7.00 18.12
C GLN A 32 -33.86 -5.73 17.82
N ASP A 33 -32.54 -5.82 17.80
CA ASP A 33 -31.68 -4.69 17.39
C ASP A 33 -31.87 -4.34 15.92
N ILE A 34 -31.98 -5.34 15.05
CA ILE A 34 -32.31 -5.13 13.64
C ILE A 34 -33.65 -4.44 13.47
N LEU A 35 -34.67 -4.85 14.22
CA LEU A 35 -36.01 -4.20 14.20
C LEU A 35 -35.88 -2.70 14.59
N ARG A 36 -35.22 -2.43 15.71
CA ARG A 36 -35.00 -1.04 16.19
C ARG A 36 -34.24 -0.18 15.16
N LEU A 37 -33.22 -0.77 14.55
CA LEU A 37 -32.42 -0.08 13.52
C LEU A 37 -33.22 0.17 12.24
N MET A 38 -34.09 -0.76 11.83
CA MET A 38 -34.99 -0.58 10.69
C MET A 38 -35.98 0.56 10.95
N GLU A 39 -36.55 0.63 12.15
CA GLU A 39 -37.48 1.70 12.52
C GLU A 39 -36.77 3.04 12.68
N SER A 40 -35.70 3.09 13.49
CA SER A 40 -35.03 4.35 13.84
C SER A 40 -34.29 5.00 12.67
N LYS A 41 -33.64 4.20 11.81
CA LYS A 41 -32.81 4.73 10.71
C LYS A 41 -33.56 4.88 9.39
N TYR A 42 -34.59 4.06 9.19
CA TYR A 42 -35.27 4.00 7.89
C TYR A 42 -36.80 4.25 7.99
N GLY A 43 -37.32 4.43 9.21
CA GLY A 43 -38.77 4.61 9.42
C GLY A 43 -39.60 3.38 9.01
N MET A 44 -38.98 2.19 8.98
CA MET A 44 -39.62 0.98 8.46
C MET A 44 -40.02 0.03 9.60
N VAL A 45 -41.29 -0.18 9.79
CA VAL A 45 -41.82 -1.20 10.72
C VAL A 45 -41.95 -2.55 9.99
N VAL A 46 -41.19 -3.53 10.43
CA VAL A 46 -41.10 -4.87 9.83
C VAL A 46 -41.42 -5.92 10.91
N SER A 47 -42.06 -7.03 10.54
CA SER A 47 -42.29 -8.10 11.50
C SER A 47 -41.02 -8.93 11.73
N ARG A 48 -40.87 -9.46 12.96
CA ARG A 48 -39.78 -10.37 13.33
C ARG A 48 -39.67 -11.57 12.39
N LYS A 49 -40.81 -12.15 11.98
CA LYS A 49 -40.86 -13.25 11.01
C LYS A 49 -40.30 -12.85 9.63
N SER A 50 -40.59 -11.62 9.20
CA SER A 50 -40.06 -11.10 7.92
C SER A 50 -38.54 -10.94 7.95
N ILE A 51 -38.00 -10.37 9.04
CA ILE A 51 -36.53 -10.23 9.20
C ILE A 51 -35.87 -11.61 9.18
N SER A 52 -36.30 -12.53 10.03
CA SER A 52 -35.72 -13.87 10.12
C SER A 52 -35.73 -14.60 8.78
N ARG A 53 -36.88 -14.60 8.09
CA ARG A 53 -37.03 -15.23 6.77
C ARG A 53 -36.11 -14.59 5.72
N ASN A 54 -36.00 -13.29 5.71
CA ASN A 54 -35.15 -12.58 4.73
C ASN A 54 -33.65 -12.79 5.02
N LEU A 55 -33.22 -12.74 6.27
CA LEU A 55 -31.82 -13.02 6.63
C LEU A 55 -31.41 -14.45 6.26
N LEU A 56 -32.26 -15.44 6.53
CA LEU A 56 -32.01 -16.83 6.11
C LEU A 56 -31.90 -16.95 4.59
N ARG A 57 -32.82 -16.33 3.83
CA ARG A 57 -32.77 -16.33 2.37
C ARG A 57 -31.51 -15.64 1.82
N LEU A 58 -31.06 -14.57 2.47
CA LEU A 58 -29.82 -13.90 2.09
C LEU A 58 -28.61 -14.81 2.32
N LYS A 59 -28.57 -15.52 3.46
CA LYS A 59 -27.55 -16.54 3.77
C LYS A 59 -27.58 -17.67 2.73
N GLU A 60 -28.77 -18.22 2.43
CA GLU A 60 -28.97 -19.25 1.41
C GLU A 60 -28.57 -18.79 0.00
N ALA A 61 -28.74 -17.50 -0.31
CA ALA A 61 -28.32 -16.89 -1.56
C ALA A 61 -26.80 -16.61 -1.65
N GLY A 62 -26.04 -16.99 -0.62
CA GLY A 62 -24.57 -16.85 -0.59
C GLY A 62 -24.07 -15.46 -0.17
N LEU A 63 -24.92 -14.58 0.36
CA LEU A 63 -24.44 -13.35 0.96
C LEU A 63 -23.72 -13.64 2.28
N PRO A 64 -22.70 -12.86 2.66
CA PRO A 64 -21.92 -13.08 3.88
C PRO A 64 -22.69 -12.64 5.15
N VAL A 65 -23.92 -13.10 5.28
CA VAL A 65 -24.77 -12.94 6.47
C VAL A 65 -24.63 -14.19 7.32
N MET A 66 -24.08 -14.04 8.49
CA MET A 66 -23.80 -15.14 9.42
C MET A 66 -24.68 -15.04 10.67
N CYS A 67 -24.87 -16.16 11.35
CA CYS A 67 -25.58 -16.23 12.61
C CYS A 67 -25.07 -17.37 13.47
N ARG A 68 -25.29 -17.29 14.76
CA ARG A 68 -25.10 -18.41 15.67
C ARG A 68 -26.35 -19.25 15.68
N GLU A 69 -26.23 -20.54 15.37
CA GLU A 69 -27.33 -21.49 15.39
C GLU A 69 -27.35 -22.25 16.73
N VAL A 70 -28.49 -22.21 17.41
CA VAL A 70 -28.69 -22.93 18.67
C VAL A 70 -29.68 -24.07 18.40
N PRO A 71 -29.28 -25.32 18.65
CA PRO A 71 -30.18 -26.47 18.50
C PRO A 71 -31.46 -26.28 19.31
N ARG A 72 -32.62 -26.50 18.71
CA ARG A 72 -33.91 -26.43 19.36
C ARG A 72 -34.84 -27.47 18.77
N MET A 73 -35.56 -28.16 19.64
CA MET A 73 -36.63 -29.07 19.24
C MET A 73 -37.99 -28.35 19.31
N VAL A 74 -38.74 -28.38 18.25
CA VAL A 74 -40.09 -27.84 18.20
C VAL A 74 -41.02 -28.93 17.64
N ASN A 75 -41.98 -29.35 18.42
CA ASN A 75 -42.94 -30.44 18.05
C ASN A 75 -42.24 -31.74 17.58
N GLY A 76 -41.12 -32.12 18.25
CA GLY A 76 -40.36 -33.34 17.91
C GLY A 76 -39.49 -33.25 16.66
N LYS A 77 -39.37 -32.07 16.04
CA LYS A 77 -38.49 -31.80 14.88
C LYS A 77 -37.40 -30.83 15.26
N GLU A 78 -36.22 -31.05 14.72
CA GLU A 78 -35.11 -30.08 14.85
C GLU A 78 -35.46 -28.79 14.11
N ALA A 79 -35.44 -27.70 14.81
CA ALA A 79 -35.69 -26.36 14.28
C ALA A 79 -34.67 -25.39 14.91
N PRO A 80 -33.44 -25.28 14.39
CA PRO A 80 -32.39 -24.45 14.96
C PRO A 80 -32.84 -22.99 15.06
N LEU A 81 -32.48 -22.34 16.16
CA LEU A 81 -32.78 -20.95 16.39
C LEU A 81 -31.55 -20.12 15.96
N SER A 82 -31.71 -19.26 14.98
CA SER A 82 -30.67 -18.36 14.50
C SER A 82 -30.67 -17.09 15.34
N LEU A 83 -29.54 -16.87 16.01
CA LEU A 83 -29.27 -15.73 16.89
C LEU A 83 -28.01 -15.02 16.45
N ASP A 84 -27.77 -13.82 16.98
CA ASP A 84 -26.50 -13.11 16.85
C ASP A 84 -26.08 -12.98 15.39
N TRP A 85 -26.88 -12.26 14.64
CA TRP A 85 -26.67 -12.01 13.22
C TRP A 85 -25.57 -10.99 12.99
N TYR A 86 -24.63 -11.28 12.08
CA TYR A 86 -23.60 -10.35 11.69
C TYR A 86 -23.25 -10.48 10.20
N TRP A 87 -22.61 -9.44 9.70
CA TRP A 87 -22.02 -9.44 8.37
C TRP A 87 -20.57 -9.89 8.47
N ASP A 88 -20.21 -10.91 7.70
CA ASP A 88 -18.81 -11.38 7.59
C ASP A 88 -18.08 -10.51 6.57
N HIS A 89 -17.38 -9.50 7.06
CA HIS A 89 -16.66 -8.57 6.23
C HIS A 89 -15.42 -9.23 5.61
N VAL A 90 -15.06 -8.87 4.36
CA VAL A 90 -13.92 -9.45 3.63
C VAL A 90 -12.59 -9.21 4.37
N LEU A 91 -12.45 -8.05 5.02
CA LEU A 91 -11.31 -7.74 5.88
C LEU A 91 -11.75 -7.84 7.33
N SER A 92 -10.97 -8.51 8.17
CA SER A 92 -11.18 -8.42 9.62
C SER A 92 -10.88 -6.98 10.11
N PRO A 93 -11.38 -6.56 11.29
CA PRO A 93 -11.00 -5.28 11.88
C PRO A 93 -9.48 -5.12 12.03
N GLN A 94 -8.78 -6.21 12.36
CA GLN A 94 -7.32 -6.23 12.51
C GLN A 94 -6.60 -6.06 11.16
N ASP A 95 -7.08 -6.74 10.10
CA ASP A 95 -6.53 -6.60 8.75
C ASP A 95 -6.69 -5.16 8.26
N LEU A 96 -7.90 -4.61 8.43
CA LEU A 96 -8.19 -3.24 8.02
C LEU A 96 -7.34 -2.22 8.79
N LYS A 97 -7.20 -2.42 10.10
CA LYS A 97 -6.30 -1.60 10.92
C LYS A 97 -4.86 -1.67 10.40
N THR A 98 -4.36 -2.87 10.13
CA THR A 98 -2.99 -3.06 9.59
C THR A 98 -2.82 -2.30 8.26
N VAL A 99 -3.79 -2.40 7.35
CA VAL A 99 -3.74 -1.66 6.07
C VAL A 99 -3.76 -0.15 6.30
N ILE A 100 -4.58 0.35 7.22
CA ILE A 100 -4.62 1.77 7.56
C ILE A 100 -3.29 2.23 8.18
N ASP A 101 -2.72 1.45 9.10
CA ASP A 101 -1.44 1.77 9.72
C ASP A 101 -0.31 1.82 8.67
N LEU A 102 -0.28 0.88 7.72
CA LEU A 102 0.68 0.88 6.61
C LEU A 102 0.59 2.15 5.73
N LEU A 103 -0.58 2.78 5.61
CA LEU A 103 -0.68 4.05 4.88
C LEU A 103 0.16 5.16 5.52
N TYR A 104 0.32 5.15 6.85
CA TYR A 104 1.14 6.15 7.55
C TYR A 104 2.64 5.95 7.34
N PHE A 105 3.07 4.76 6.95
CA PHE A 105 4.45 4.45 6.57
C PHE A 105 4.68 4.60 5.05
N SER A 106 3.63 4.96 4.28
CA SER A 106 3.74 5.18 2.84
C SER A 106 4.22 6.60 2.52
N HIS A 107 4.70 6.80 1.29
CA HIS A 107 5.07 8.12 0.76
C HIS A 107 3.90 8.96 0.25
N LEU A 108 2.67 8.60 0.61
CA LEU A 108 1.51 9.36 0.21
C LEU A 108 1.45 10.70 0.97
N PRO A 109 1.03 11.79 0.31
CA PRO A 109 0.75 13.04 0.99
C PRO A 109 -0.28 12.88 2.11
N ALA A 110 -0.10 13.60 3.23
CA ALA A 110 -0.96 13.50 4.43
C ALA A 110 -2.47 13.61 4.15
N GLY A 111 -2.84 14.47 3.19
CA GLY A 111 -4.23 14.62 2.76
C GLY A 111 -4.80 13.36 2.12
N GLN A 112 -4.00 12.66 1.33
CA GLN A 112 -4.39 11.41 0.66
C GLN A 112 -4.48 10.25 1.64
N ILE A 113 -3.53 10.13 2.59
CA ILE A 113 -3.59 9.12 3.64
C ILE A 113 -4.91 9.23 4.39
N ARG A 114 -5.27 10.44 4.83
CA ARG A 114 -6.55 10.67 5.52
C ARG A 114 -7.75 10.26 4.67
N GLN A 115 -7.78 10.67 3.39
CA GLN A 115 -8.89 10.32 2.50
C GLN A 115 -8.99 8.81 2.26
N LEU A 116 -7.85 8.12 2.09
CA LEU A 116 -7.84 6.66 1.90
C LEU A 116 -8.26 5.94 3.17
N ALA A 117 -7.75 6.34 4.33
CA ALA A 117 -8.15 5.78 5.62
C ALA A 117 -9.67 5.89 5.83
N GLU A 118 -10.26 7.07 5.57
CA GLU A 118 -11.71 7.27 5.67
C GLU A 118 -12.52 6.42 4.66
N LYS A 119 -11.98 6.18 3.45
CA LYS A 119 -12.61 5.26 2.48
C LYS A 119 -12.52 3.81 2.96
N LEU A 120 -11.37 3.40 3.48
CA LEU A 120 -11.14 2.05 3.98
C LEU A 120 -12.04 1.73 5.19
N LYS A 121 -12.19 2.68 6.13
CA LYS A 121 -13.11 2.52 7.26
C LYS A 121 -14.54 2.20 6.85
N ARG A 122 -14.99 2.67 5.68
CA ARG A 122 -16.32 2.37 5.15
C ARG A 122 -16.51 0.91 4.70
N LEU A 123 -15.42 0.13 4.60
CA LEU A 123 -15.47 -1.29 4.29
C LEU A 123 -15.87 -2.14 5.51
N GLN A 124 -15.88 -1.54 6.69
CA GLN A 124 -16.26 -2.16 7.95
C GLN A 124 -17.59 -1.57 8.50
N CYS A 125 -18.07 -2.17 9.57
CA CYS A 125 -19.23 -1.68 10.30
C CYS A 125 -18.91 -0.33 11.01
N ARG A 126 -19.93 0.36 11.48
CA ARG A 126 -19.79 1.67 12.13
C ARG A 126 -19.10 1.62 13.49
N SER A 127 -19.09 0.47 14.14
CA SER A 127 -18.36 0.25 15.39
C SER A 127 -16.87 0.05 15.21
N PHE A 128 -16.38 0.00 13.95
CA PHE A 128 -14.95 -0.09 13.70
C PHE A 128 -14.24 1.17 14.16
N GLU A 129 -13.33 0.99 15.11
CA GLU A 129 -12.41 2.02 15.58
C GLU A 129 -10.99 1.65 15.14
N ASP A 130 -10.27 2.59 14.56
CA ASP A 130 -8.91 2.37 14.06
C ASP A 130 -7.85 2.26 15.17
N GLY A 131 -8.27 2.27 16.43
CA GLY A 131 -7.41 2.00 17.59
C GLY A 131 -6.21 2.93 17.71
N LYS A 132 -6.33 4.19 17.26
CA LYS A 132 -5.25 5.19 17.31
C LYS A 132 -4.70 5.47 18.70
N GLU A 133 -5.45 5.13 19.73
CA GLU A 133 -5.07 5.39 21.12
C GLU A 133 -3.87 4.57 21.61
N GLY A 134 -3.54 3.46 20.94
CA GLY A 134 -2.44 2.55 21.35
C GLY A 134 -1.10 2.84 20.68
N ILE A 135 -1.07 3.44 19.50
CA ILE A 135 0.16 3.69 18.74
C ILE A 135 0.50 5.17 18.79
N ARG A 136 1.63 5.49 19.42
CA ARG A 136 2.18 6.84 19.46
C ARG A 136 3.28 6.97 18.41
N ASN A 137 3.54 8.21 17.96
CA ASN A 137 4.62 8.54 17.02
C ASN A 137 4.51 7.83 15.66
N LEU A 138 3.29 7.63 15.15
CA LEU A 138 3.16 7.30 13.74
C LEU A 138 3.92 8.34 12.91
N PRO A 139 4.66 7.93 11.87
CA PRO A 139 5.37 8.87 11.02
C PRO A 139 4.42 9.99 10.58
N LEU A 140 4.81 11.24 10.77
CA LEU A 140 4.07 12.34 10.19
C LEU A 140 4.28 12.26 8.68
N PRO A 141 3.22 12.14 7.88
CA PRO A 141 3.36 12.12 6.44
C PRO A 141 4.10 13.39 6.01
N GLN A 142 5.25 13.22 5.41
CA GLN A 142 6.01 14.34 4.85
C GLN A 142 5.17 14.99 3.76
N ASN A 143 5.39 16.29 3.49
CA ASN A 143 4.81 16.98 2.34
C ASN A 143 5.52 16.54 1.05
N LEU A 144 5.39 15.25 0.75
CA LEU A 144 5.92 14.68 -0.49
C LEU A 144 4.98 15.03 -1.66
N PRO A 145 5.52 15.24 -2.85
CA PRO A 145 4.69 15.43 -4.04
C PRO A 145 3.85 14.20 -4.34
N ASP A 146 2.67 14.43 -4.90
CA ASP A 146 1.83 13.33 -5.37
C ASP A 146 2.42 12.70 -6.62
N VAL A 147 2.96 11.50 -6.47
CA VAL A 147 3.62 10.77 -7.57
C VAL A 147 2.66 9.92 -8.41
N ARG A 148 1.37 9.89 -8.10
CA ARG A 148 0.41 8.98 -8.76
C ARG A 148 0.27 9.23 -10.26
N GLU A 149 0.14 10.48 -10.66
CA GLU A 149 0.04 10.85 -12.07
C GLU A 149 1.33 10.53 -12.81
N THR A 150 2.47 10.81 -12.19
CA THR A 150 3.79 10.44 -12.71
C THR A 150 3.93 8.93 -12.88
N LEU A 151 3.50 8.12 -11.90
CA LEU A 151 3.53 6.65 -12.00
C LEU A 151 2.62 6.12 -13.11
N VAL A 152 1.44 6.71 -13.32
CA VAL A 152 0.55 6.35 -14.44
C VAL A 152 1.23 6.62 -15.78
N LEU A 153 1.86 7.79 -15.94
CA LEU A 153 2.56 8.16 -17.16
C LEU A 153 3.80 7.26 -17.40
N LEU A 154 4.57 6.95 -16.33
CA LEU A 154 5.67 6.01 -16.40
C LEU A 154 5.21 4.61 -16.80
N SER A 155 4.11 4.12 -16.24
CA SER A 155 3.51 2.84 -16.62
C SER A 155 3.11 2.82 -18.08
N GLN A 156 2.52 3.90 -18.60
CA GLN A 156 2.18 4.05 -20.00
C GLN A 156 3.45 4.03 -20.88
N ALA A 157 4.48 4.81 -20.51
CA ALA A 157 5.75 4.86 -21.25
C ALA A 157 6.42 3.49 -21.37
N LEU A 158 6.40 2.71 -20.27
CA LEU A 158 6.94 1.35 -20.22
C LEU A 158 6.14 0.39 -21.12
N CYS A 159 4.79 0.43 -21.05
CA CYS A 159 3.92 -0.42 -21.87
C CYS A 159 4.05 -0.10 -23.36
N GLU A 160 4.08 1.19 -23.72
CA GLU A 160 4.17 1.66 -25.11
C GLU A 160 5.62 1.67 -25.64
N LYS A 161 6.60 1.40 -24.79
CA LYS A 161 8.04 1.44 -25.09
C LYS A 161 8.44 2.77 -25.73
N ARG A 162 8.09 3.86 -25.07
CA ARG A 162 8.32 5.24 -25.53
C ARG A 162 9.28 5.95 -24.61
N GLN A 163 10.02 6.91 -25.19
CA GLN A 163 10.83 7.85 -24.42
C GLN A 163 9.97 8.78 -23.59
N ILE A 164 10.55 9.27 -22.51
CA ILE A 164 9.98 10.35 -21.69
C ILE A 164 11.00 11.47 -21.53
N SER A 165 10.50 12.68 -21.27
CA SER A 165 11.33 13.79 -20.83
C SER A 165 10.83 14.33 -19.50
N PHE A 166 11.75 14.87 -18.67
CA PHE A 166 11.43 15.47 -17.38
C PHE A 166 12.56 16.38 -16.91
N TYR A 167 12.24 17.27 -15.95
CA TYR A 167 13.22 17.97 -15.14
C TYR A 167 13.45 17.21 -13.83
N TYR A 168 14.68 17.24 -13.31
CA TYR A 168 14.99 16.54 -12.07
C TYR A 168 15.36 17.55 -10.98
N ASP A 169 14.54 17.56 -9.93
CA ASP A 169 14.62 18.55 -8.87
C ASP A 169 15.55 18.13 -7.74
N HIS A 170 16.12 19.12 -7.09
CA HIS A 170 16.85 18.99 -5.84
C HIS A 170 16.46 20.11 -4.88
N TYR A 171 16.71 19.91 -3.59
CA TYR A 171 16.50 20.96 -2.59
C TYR A 171 17.75 21.83 -2.50
N GLU A 172 17.55 23.14 -2.43
CA GLU A 172 18.60 24.10 -2.17
C GLU A 172 18.53 24.63 -0.74
N VAL A 173 19.50 25.51 -0.39
CA VAL A 173 19.64 26.09 0.96
C VAL A 173 18.45 26.96 1.38
N ASP A 174 17.62 27.39 0.43
CA ASP A 174 16.38 28.12 0.67
C ASP A 174 15.21 27.20 1.10
N GLY A 175 15.46 25.88 1.17
CA GLY A 175 14.47 24.86 1.51
C GLY A 175 13.44 24.59 0.42
N LYS A 176 13.61 25.14 -0.79
CA LYS A 176 12.73 24.93 -1.95
C LYS A 176 13.33 23.96 -2.94
N ARG A 177 12.47 23.45 -3.81
CA ARG A 177 12.87 22.57 -4.91
C ARG A 177 13.20 23.40 -6.14
N HIS A 178 14.33 23.08 -6.75
CA HIS A 178 14.83 23.74 -7.96
C HIS A 178 15.20 22.69 -9.00
N HIS A 179 14.99 22.99 -10.27
CA HIS A 179 15.45 22.15 -11.35
C HIS A 179 16.98 22.11 -11.38
N GLY A 180 17.54 20.95 -11.62
CA GLY A 180 18.97 20.84 -11.92
C GLY A 180 19.33 21.69 -13.13
N VAL A 181 20.44 22.39 -13.07
CA VAL A 181 20.90 23.27 -14.16
C VAL A 181 21.97 22.59 -15.02
N SER A 182 21.99 22.94 -16.31
CA SER A 182 23.03 22.54 -17.23
C SER A 182 24.28 23.41 -16.99
N PRO A 183 25.48 23.10 -17.57
CA PRO A 183 26.65 23.96 -17.51
C PRO A 183 26.43 25.35 -18.11
N SER A 184 25.39 25.52 -18.98
CA SER A 184 24.97 26.82 -19.52
C SER A 184 24.10 27.64 -18.57
N GLY A 185 23.71 27.10 -17.40
CA GLY A 185 22.82 27.76 -16.44
C GLY A 185 21.35 27.62 -16.72
N GLU A 186 20.94 26.88 -17.74
CA GLU A 186 19.54 26.61 -18.07
C GLU A 186 19.03 25.36 -17.34
N ALA A 187 17.72 25.28 -17.07
CA ALA A 187 17.11 24.11 -16.50
C ALA A 187 17.38 22.86 -17.36
N ARG A 188 17.90 21.81 -16.72
CA ARG A 188 18.33 20.60 -17.43
C ARG A 188 17.15 19.67 -17.63
N CYS A 189 16.68 19.54 -18.88
CA CYS A 189 15.72 18.53 -19.28
C CYS A 189 16.44 17.21 -19.60
N TYR A 190 15.96 16.12 -19.00
CA TYR A 190 16.42 14.76 -19.26
C TYR A 190 15.50 14.09 -20.26
N ILE A 191 16.05 13.50 -21.31
CA ILE A 191 15.35 12.58 -22.22
C ILE A 191 15.87 11.18 -21.90
N VAL A 192 14.97 10.26 -21.60
CA VAL A 192 15.38 8.92 -21.14
C VAL A 192 14.57 7.81 -21.79
N HIS A 193 15.18 6.64 -21.86
CA HIS A 193 14.58 5.36 -22.25
C HIS A 193 14.20 4.61 -20.96
N PRO A 194 12.93 4.58 -20.54
CA PRO A 194 12.51 3.93 -19.32
C PRO A 194 12.61 2.40 -19.44
N PHE A 195 13.12 1.73 -18.39
CA PHE A 195 13.23 0.28 -18.33
C PHE A 195 12.31 -0.34 -17.31
N GLN A 196 12.29 0.22 -16.09
CA GLN A 196 11.50 -0.30 -14.99
C GLN A 196 11.30 0.76 -13.91
N VAL A 197 10.14 0.70 -13.23
CA VAL A 197 9.91 1.41 -11.95
C VAL A 197 10.06 0.40 -10.83
N ILE A 198 10.86 0.73 -9.84
CA ILE A 198 11.08 -0.10 -8.65
C ILE A 198 10.71 0.69 -7.39
N ALA A 199 10.30 -0.03 -6.36
CA ALA A 199 10.12 0.52 -5.03
C ALA A 199 11.37 0.22 -4.20
N SER A 200 11.96 1.24 -3.60
CA SER A 200 13.12 1.13 -2.72
C SER A 200 12.97 2.14 -1.60
N ASP A 201 13.20 1.71 -0.37
CA ASP A 201 13.14 2.52 0.85
C ASP A 201 11.99 3.51 0.87
N ASP A 202 10.79 2.96 0.77
CA ASP A 202 9.58 3.75 0.75
C ASP A 202 9.44 4.73 -0.42
N ARG A 203 10.27 4.72 -1.44
CA ARG A 203 10.22 5.60 -2.61
C ARG A 203 10.14 4.80 -3.89
N TYR A 204 9.63 5.46 -4.92
CA TYR A 204 9.66 4.91 -6.27
C TYR A 204 10.87 5.46 -7.02
N CYS A 205 11.54 4.58 -7.75
CA CYS A 205 12.71 4.89 -8.54
C CYS A 205 12.53 4.41 -9.98
N LEU A 206 12.79 5.27 -10.95
CA LEU A 206 12.82 4.92 -12.36
C LEU A 206 14.24 4.48 -12.74
N LEU A 207 14.38 3.25 -13.21
CA LEU A 207 15.57 2.79 -13.91
C LEU A 207 15.43 3.08 -15.40
N CYS A 208 16.43 3.71 -15.98
CA CYS A 208 16.42 4.15 -17.36
C CYS A 208 17.83 4.31 -17.92
N ASN A 209 17.91 4.58 -19.21
CA ASN A 209 19.11 5.07 -19.85
C ASN A 209 18.85 6.51 -20.31
N VAL A 210 19.79 7.42 -20.01
CA VAL A 210 19.72 8.81 -20.47
C VAL A 210 20.17 8.87 -21.93
N GLU A 211 19.41 9.59 -22.77
CA GLU A 211 19.77 9.78 -24.18
C GLU A 211 21.20 10.29 -24.33
N GLY A 212 21.96 9.65 -25.23
CA GLY A 212 23.38 9.96 -25.45
C GLY A 212 24.35 9.37 -24.43
N ARG A 213 23.88 8.51 -23.51
CA ARG A 213 24.74 7.76 -22.58
C ARG A 213 24.61 6.26 -22.80
N GLU A 214 25.59 5.52 -22.33
CA GLU A 214 25.64 4.04 -22.43
C GLU A 214 25.32 3.34 -21.11
N ASP A 215 25.27 4.10 -20.00
CA ASP A 215 25.08 3.59 -18.66
C ASP A 215 23.61 3.59 -18.21
N ILE A 216 23.27 2.75 -17.23
CA ILE A 216 21.99 2.77 -16.54
C ILE A 216 22.03 3.90 -15.53
N SER A 217 20.99 4.70 -15.54
CA SER A 217 20.73 5.77 -14.59
C SER A 217 19.45 5.49 -13.81
N TYR A 218 19.35 6.04 -12.60
CA TYR A 218 18.14 5.95 -11.80
C TYR A 218 17.72 7.35 -11.33
N PHE A 219 16.41 7.55 -11.23
CA PHE A 219 15.82 8.81 -10.79
C PHE A 219 14.68 8.55 -9.83
N PHE A 220 14.69 9.18 -8.68
CA PHE A 220 13.57 9.12 -7.75
C PHE A 220 12.35 9.84 -8.33
N VAL A 221 11.22 9.15 -8.38
CA VAL A 221 10.00 9.61 -9.04
C VAL A 221 9.43 10.88 -8.39
N ASP A 222 9.59 11.02 -7.09
CA ASP A 222 9.16 12.19 -6.31
C ASP A 222 9.98 13.46 -6.61
N ARG A 223 11.11 13.34 -7.33
CA ARG A 223 11.94 14.47 -7.78
C ARG A 223 11.76 14.78 -9.26
N MET A 224 10.97 14.00 -9.99
CA MET A 224 10.69 14.28 -11.39
C MET A 224 9.61 15.35 -11.50
N ALA A 225 9.86 16.36 -12.31
CA ALA A 225 8.95 17.46 -12.59
C ALA A 225 8.68 17.55 -14.09
N ASP A 226 7.49 18.03 -14.46
CA ASP A 226 7.05 18.28 -15.84
C ASP A 226 7.31 17.10 -16.79
N ILE A 227 6.96 15.91 -16.32
CA ILE A 227 7.17 14.68 -17.09
C ILE A 227 6.26 14.64 -18.32
N MET A 228 6.83 14.32 -19.47
CA MET A 228 6.12 14.20 -20.73
C MET A 228 6.46 12.89 -21.45
N LEU A 229 5.43 12.26 -22.02
CA LEU A 229 5.58 11.09 -22.89
C LEU A 229 5.92 11.56 -24.30
N LEU A 230 7.08 11.16 -24.83
CA LEU A 230 7.54 11.53 -26.17
C LEU A 230 7.01 10.54 -27.22
N SER A 231 6.93 10.97 -28.49
CA SER A 231 6.55 10.11 -29.60
C SER A 231 7.65 9.12 -30.02
N ALA A 232 8.89 9.41 -29.67
CA ALA A 232 10.03 8.60 -30.04
C ALA A 232 10.04 7.23 -29.29
N PRO A 233 10.42 6.14 -29.96
CA PRO A 233 10.50 4.82 -29.33
C PRO A 233 11.66 4.77 -28.32
N ALA A 234 11.44 4.08 -27.20
CA ALA A 234 12.49 3.82 -26.24
C ALA A 234 13.40 2.69 -26.74
N ARG A 235 14.71 2.80 -26.48
CA ARG A 235 15.65 1.69 -26.66
C ARG A 235 15.34 0.60 -25.62
N GLY A 236 15.45 -0.65 -26.03
CA GLY A 236 15.35 -1.75 -25.09
C GLY A 236 16.62 -1.88 -24.25
N GLN A 237 16.49 -2.34 -23.02
CA GLN A 237 17.63 -2.60 -22.11
C GLN A 237 18.72 -3.51 -22.75
N LYS A 238 18.33 -4.47 -23.59
CA LYS A 238 19.25 -5.35 -24.33
C LYS A 238 20.12 -4.66 -25.38
N SER A 239 19.81 -3.41 -25.73
CA SER A 239 20.60 -2.61 -26.66
C SER A 239 21.72 -1.81 -26.00
N LEU A 240 21.78 -1.80 -24.66
CA LEU A 240 22.93 -1.24 -23.93
C LEU A 240 24.11 -2.19 -24.03
N ALA A 241 25.29 -1.65 -24.28
CA ALA A 241 26.52 -2.41 -24.51
C ALA A 241 26.83 -3.34 -23.32
N GLY A 242 26.59 -4.62 -23.53
CA GLY A 242 26.96 -5.72 -22.64
C GLY A 242 25.78 -6.59 -22.21
N ALA A 243 25.92 -7.90 -22.41
CA ALA A 243 24.99 -8.92 -21.89
C ALA A 243 24.85 -8.86 -20.35
N ASP A 244 25.73 -8.16 -19.67
CA ASP A 244 25.76 -7.93 -18.23
C ASP A 244 24.70 -6.91 -17.73
N ALA A 245 24.10 -6.09 -18.58
CA ALA A 245 23.17 -5.04 -18.11
C ALA A 245 21.88 -5.64 -17.51
N SER A 246 21.40 -6.79 -18.02
CA SER A 246 20.24 -7.48 -17.46
C SER A 246 20.58 -8.19 -16.14
N ALA A 247 21.71 -8.87 -16.09
CA ALA A 247 22.20 -9.53 -14.88
C ALA A 247 22.52 -8.52 -13.79
N LYS A 248 23.16 -7.38 -14.13
CA LYS A 248 23.37 -6.27 -13.20
C LYS A 248 22.07 -5.64 -12.69
N LEU A 249 21.02 -5.57 -13.51
CA LEU A 249 19.73 -5.06 -13.04
C LEU A 249 19.09 -6.04 -12.05
N ASP A 250 19.12 -7.34 -12.36
CA ASP A 250 18.60 -8.36 -11.45
C ASP A 250 19.42 -8.40 -10.15
N GLU A 251 20.73 -8.23 -10.21
CA GLU A 251 21.58 -8.07 -9.02
C GLU A 251 21.26 -6.80 -8.23
N LEU A 252 21.07 -5.67 -8.89
CA LEU A 252 20.67 -4.40 -8.25
C LEU A 252 19.29 -4.49 -7.59
N LEU A 253 18.35 -5.20 -8.20
CA LEU A 253 17.00 -5.40 -7.67
C LEU A 253 16.97 -6.35 -6.46
N VAL A 254 17.91 -7.27 -6.38
CA VAL A 254 18.00 -8.26 -5.29
C VAL A 254 18.84 -7.77 -4.12
N ALA A 255 19.76 -6.81 -4.37
CA ALA A 255 20.85 -6.53 -3.45
C ALA A 255 20.59 -5.42 -2.44
N ASP A 256 19.71 -4.44 -2.69
CA ASP A 256 19.71 -3.24 -1.84
C ASP A 256 18.37 -2.57 -1.58
N ARG A 257 18.15 -2.20 -0.32
CA ARG A 257 17.20 -1.16 0.07
C ARG A 257 17.55 0.18 -0.61
N ASP A 258 18.83 0.46 -0.77
CA ASP A 258 19.36 1.66 -1.42
C ASP A 258 19.91 1.31 -2.80
N ILE A 259 19.40 1.97 -3.84
CA ILE A 259 19.86 1.77 -5.20
C ILE A 259 21.15 2.57 -5.41
N TYR A 260 22.26 1.95 -5.09
CA TYR A 260 23.57 2.49 -5.41
C TYR A 260 24.14 1.78 -6.63
N THR A 261 24.59 2.57 -7.61
CA THR A 261 25.29 2.04 -8.78
C THR A 261 26.81 2.11 -8.58
N GLY A 262 27.52 1.12 -9.05
CA GLY A 262 28.97 1.09 -9.01
C GLY A 262 29.52 -0.31 -8.85
N ASN A 263 30.85 -0.45 -8.99
CA ASN A 263 31.49 -1.74 -8.75
C ASN A 263 31.38 -2.11 -7.26
N PRO A 264 31.06 -3.37 -6.94
CA PRO A 264 31.04 -3.85 -5.57
C PRO A 264 32.45 -3.76 -4.95
N VAL A 265 32.52 -3.27 -3.73
CA VAL A 265 33.76 -3.16 -2.94
C VAL A 265 33.53 -3.90 -1.64
N GLU A 266 34.47 -4.73 -1.24
CA GLU A 266 34.49 -5.38 0.06
C GLU A 266 35.04 -4.40 1.11
N ILE A 267 34.30 -4.20 2.18
CA ILE A 267 34.65 -3.32 3.27
C ILE A 267 34.70 -4.10 4.56
N THR A 268 35.80 -4.04 5.26
CA THR A 268 35.95 -4.60 6.60
C THR A 268 35.92 -3.48 7.62
N PHE A 269 35.07 -3.60 8.64
CA PHE A 269 34.97 -2.63 9.73
C PHE A 269 34.81 -3.30 11.09
N GLU A 270 35.18 -2.60 12.14
CA GLU A 270 34.92 -3.00 13.50
C GLU A 270 33.74 -2.22 14.08
N ALA A 271 32.85 -2.89 14.77
CA ALA A 271 31.71 -2.31 15.46
C ALA A 271 31.59 -2.87 16.88
N ASP A 272 30.88 -2.15 17.75
CA ASP A 272 30.47 -2.67 19.05
C ASP A 272 29.50 -3.85 18.87
N VAL A 273 29.66 -4.91 19.68
CA VAL A 273 28.82 -6.10 19.60
C VAL A 273 27.31 -5.79 19.74
N ARG A 274 26.96 -4.70 20.43
CA ARG A 274 25.57 -4.25 20.60
C ARG A 274 24.92 -3.80 19.30
N LEU A 275 25.71 -3.40 18.30
CA LEU A 275 25.25 -2.99 16.98
C LEU A 275 25.03 -4.16 16.02
N LEU A 276 25.32 -5.39 16.44
CA LEU A 276 25.19 -6.57 15.57
C LEU A 276 23.77 -6.74 15.00
N THR A 277 22.75 -6.43 15.78
CA THR A 277 21.36 -6.51 15.32
C THR A 277 21.08 -5.48 14.24
N ASP A 278 21.54 -4.25 14.42
CA ASP A 278 21.36 -3.17 13.46
C ASP A 278 22.12 -3.48 12.15
N ILE A 279 23.37 -3.94 12.28
CA ILE A 279 24.19 -4.38 11.15
C ILE A 279 23.49 -5.50 10.35
N GLN A 280 22.93 -6.50 11.05
CA GLN A 280 22.21 -7.58 10.38
C GLN A 280 20.91 -7.10 9.74
N THR A 281 20.25 -6.11 10.33
CA THR A 281 19.03 -5.51 9.78
C THR A 281 19.33 -4.71 8.53
N ASP A 282 20.40 -3.93 8.53
CA ASP A 282 20.77 -3.03 7.44
C ASP A 282 21.44 -3.75 6.27
N PHE A 283 22.33 -4.68 6.56
CA PHE A 283 23.13 -5.35 5.53
C PHE A 283 22.60 -6.77 5.19
N GLY A 284 21.83 -7.39 6.07
CA GLY A 284 21.26 -8.72 5.84
C GLY A 284 22.32 -9.77 5.48
N LYS A 285 22.10 -10.48 4.38
CA LYS A 285 23.00 -11.53 3.88
C LYS A 285 24.34 -11.02 3.33
N ARG A 286 24.47 -9.70 3.14
CA ARG A 286 25.71 -9.06 2.64
C ARG A 286 26.75 -8.86 3.73
N ALA A 287 26.33 -8.89 4.99
CA ALA A 287 27.22 -8.83 6.13
C ALA A 287 27.73 -10.21 6.51
N ARG A 288 29.04 -10.37 6.54
CA ARG A 288 29.72 -11.59 6.99
C ARG A 288 30.52 -11.28 8.26
N LEU A 289 30.28 -12.04 9.31
CA LEU A 289 31.07 -11.96 10.53
C LEU A 289 32.46 -12.60 10.28
N ILE A 290 33.53 -11.84 10.48
CA ILE A 290 34.91 -12.33 10.36
C ILE A 290 35.41 -12.77 11.72
N SER A 291 35.26 -11.94 12.75
CA SER A 291 35.68 -12.24 14.11
C SER A 291 34.79 -11.55 15.13
N ALA A 292 34.74 -12.11 16.33
CA ALA A 292 34.01 -11.53 17.46
C ALA A 292 34.85 -11.61 18.73
N SER A 293 34.79 -10.54 19.52
CA SER A 293 35.29 -10.47 20.91
C SER A 293 34.13 -10.09 21.84
N PRO A 294 34.29 -10.11 23.16
CA PRO A 294 33.22 -9.76 24.08
C PRO A 294 32.57 -8.38 23.81
N ASP A 295 33.37 -7.40 23.33
CA ASP A 295 32.92 -6.03 23.16
C ASP A 295 32.85 -5.58 21.70
N LYS A 296 33.48 -6.32 20.76
CA LYS A 296 33.61 -5.91 19.36
C LYS A 296 33.37 -7.05 18.39
N VAL A 297 32.83 -6.70 17.25
CA VAL A 297 32.70 -7.57 16.07
C VAL A 297 33.45 -6.96 14.88
N THR A 298 34.12 -7.81 14.11
CA THR A 298 34.68 -7.44 12.82
C THR A 298 33.77 -8.02 11.74
N MET A 299 33.23 -7.15 10.92
CA MET A 299 32.31 -7.49 9.84
C MET A 299 32.92 -7.17 8.50
N GLU A 300 32.58 -7.98 7.50
CA GLU A 300 32.87 -7.73 6.10
C GLU A 300 31.56 -7.56 5.37
N VAL A 301 31.45 -6.49 4.59
CA VAL A 301 30.24 -6.17 3.81
C VAL A 301 30.66 -5.84 2.38
N THR A 302 29.96 -6.41 1.42
CA THR A 302 30.13 -6.08 0.01
C THR A 302 29.11 -5.02 -0.38
N LEU A 303 29.56 -3.83 -0.74
CA LEU A 303 28.69 -2.69 -1.12
C LEU A 303 29.16 -2.05 -2.42
N PRO A 304 28.26 -1.46 -3.23
CA PRO A 304 28.64 -0.58 -4.31
C PRO A 304 29.42 0.63 -3.78
N GLN A 305 30.49 1.05 -4.49
CA GLN A 305 31.34 2.15 -4.04
C GLN A 305 30.59 3.45 -3.74
N ALA A 306 29.48 3.70 -4.44
CA ALA A 306 28.63 4.87 -4.20
C ALA A 306 27.92 4.82 -2.84
N ALA A 307 27.63 3.63 -2.32
CA ALA A 307 26.97 3.44 -1.02
C ALA A 307 27.87 3.89 0.15
N MET A 308 29.20 3.86 -0.01
CA MET A 308 30.13 4.30 1.03
C MET A 308 29.98 5.77 1.44
N LYS A 309 29.35 6.60 0.61
CA LYS A 309 29.14 8.02 0.91
C LYS A 309 27.90 8.29 1.74
N ALA A 310 27.05 7.29 1.90
CA ALA A 310 25.79 7.39 2.66
C ALA A 310 25.95 6.89 4.11
N TRP A 311 27.08 6.26 4.42
CA TRP A 311 27.55 5.81 5.73
C TRP A 311 28.77 6.64 6.15
#